data_eda0a12e9952c616de98186924a9927a
#
_entry.id   eda0a12e9952c616de98186924a9927a
#
_cell.length_a   1.000
_cell.length_b   1.000
_cell.length_c   1.000
_cell.angle_alpha   90.00
_cell.angle_beta   90.00
_cell.angle_gamma   90.00
#
_symmetry.space_group_name_H-M   'P 1'
#
loop_
_entity.id
_entity.type
_entity.pdbx_description
1 polymer ?
#
loop_
_entity_poly.entity_id
_entity_poly.type
_entity_poly.pdbx_seq_one_letter_code
_entity_poly.pdbx_strand_id
1 'polypeptide(L)'
;MVATMFAEYCAVPFQIEPVRVHMPDGSSHLSPPLDARATTASSSYINSSTGLALSREQQCGLLTQMSLSAKPSASDADVLDVLVPATRPDILHQCDIMEDAAIAYGYNNLPKSMPTTNTVAKAHPVNKLSDLVRKECAMAGWTEALPLILVSDSLVAFLTCQLRERTDNVTVLPRRELQVPKP
;
A
#
# COMPACT_ATOMS: atom_id res chain seq x y z
N MET A 1 -5.57 16.90 7.87
CA MET A 1 -4.29 16.54 8.49
C MET A 1 -3.45 17.76 8.86
N VAL A 2 -2.85 18.54 7.94
CA VAL A 2 -1.97 19.67 8.28
C VAL A 2 -2.64 20.65 9.23
N ALA A 3 -3.87 21.10 8.95
CA ALA A 3 -4.63 22.02 9.79
C ALA A 3 -4.87 21.47 11.21
N THR A 4 -5.15 20.18 11.36
CA THR A 4 -5.36 19.54 12.67
C THR A 4 -4.06 19.38 13.45
N MET A 5 -2.94 19.11 12.79
CA MET A 5 -1.63 18.99 13.43
C MET A 5 -1.10 20.33 13.94
N PHE A 6 -1.35 21.42 13.21
CA PHE A 6 -0.91 22.75 13.61
C PHE A 6 -1.86 23.48 14.58
N ALA A 7 -3.11 22.99 14.70
CA ALA A 7 -4.12 23.64 15.53
C ALA A 7 -3.73 23.81 17.00
N GLU A 8 -2.95 22.86 17.55
CA GLU A 8 -2.48 22.95 18.95
C GLU A 8 -1.44 24.05 19.18
N TYR A 9 -0.72 24.48 18.12
CA TYR A 9 0.31 25.54 18.20
C TYR A 9 -0.22 26.94 17.91
N CYS A 10 -1.53 27.06 17.62
CA CYS A 10 -2.16 28.34 17.38
C CYS A 10 -2.41 29.11 18.68
N ALA A 11 -2.58 30.44 18.59
CA ALA A 11 -2.88 31.30 19.74
C ALA A 11 -4.16 30.87 20.49
N VAL A 12 -5.12 30.30 19.76
CA VAL A 12 -6.29 29.61 20.33
C VAL A 12 -6.21 28.17 19.87
N PRO A 13 -5.79 27.24 20.76
CA PRO A 13 -5.62 25.83 20.39
C PRO A 13 -6.91 25.18 19.90
N PHE A 14 -6.79 24.30 18.89
CA PHE A 14 -7.89 23.52 18.31
C PHE A 14 -9.03 24.35 17.69
N GLN A 15 -8.77 25.62 17.39
CA GLN A 15 -9.68 26.49 16.67
C GLN A 15 -9.19 26.71 15.24
N ILE A 16 -10.05 26.41 14.26
CA ILE A 16 -9.74 26.53 12.83
C ILE A 16 -10.79 27.42 12.19
N GLU A 17 -10.35 28.50 11.52
CA GLU A 17 -11.21 29.40 10.78
C GLU A 17 -11.67 28.74 9.46
N PRO A 18 -12.99 28.58 9.22
CA PRO A 18 -13.46 27.98 7.99
C PRO A 18 -13.38 28.97 6.82
N VAL A 19 -12.88 28.51 5.70
CA VAL A 19 -12.85 29.25 4.43
C VAL A 19 -13.91 28.67 3.48
N ARG A 20 -14.78 29.52 2.95
CA ARG A 20 -15.72 29.11 1.91
C ARG A 20 -15.08 29.25 0.54
N VAL A 21 -14.89 28.12 -0.12
CA VAL A 21 -14.35 28.05 -1.48
C VAL A 21 -15.50 28.00 -2.48
N HIS A 22 -15.52 28.93 -3.43
CA HIS A 22 -16.48 28.98 -4.53
C HIS A 22 -15.82 28.41 -5.79
N MET A 23 -16.45 27.42 -6.38
CA MET A 23 -15.97 26.77 -7.60
C MET A 23 -16.56 27.46 -8.85
N PRO A 24 -15.91 27.30 -10.02
CA PRO A 24 -16.42 27.93 -11.27
C PRO A 24 -17.78 27.40 -11.72
N ASP A 25 -18.18 26.22 -11.28
CA ASP A 25 -19.49 25.60 -11.54
C ASP A 25 -20.64 26.18 -10.69
N GLY A 26 -20.33 27.15 -9.81
CA GLY A 26 -21.29 27.77 -8.89
C GLY A 26 -21.47 27.00 -7.57
N SER A 27 -20.83 25.82 -7.39
CA SER A 27 -20.87 25.13 -6.14
C SER A 27 -19.96 25.79 -5.08
N SER A 28 -20.20 25.53 -3.80
CA SER A 28 -19.32 26.01 -2.74
C SER A 28 -19.18 24.97 -1.63
N HIS A 29 -17.99 24.90 -1.04
CA HIS A 29 -17.73 24.03 0.11
C HIS A 29 -16.90 24.77 1.17
N LEU A 30 -16.97 24.28 2.40
CA LEU A 30 -16.12 24.76 3.49
C LEU A 30 -14.79 23.99 3.51
N SER A 31 -13.69 24.71 3.71
CA SER A 31 -12.35 24.18 3.83
C SER A 31 -11.74 24.65 5.16
N PRO A 32 -10.95 23.82 5.88
CA PRO A 32 -10.71 22.41 5.61
C PRO A 32 -11.92 21.52 5.94
N PRO A 33 -12.13 20.39 5.25
CA PRO A 33 -13.13 19.40 5.66
C PRO A 33 -12.62 18.68 6.92
N LEU A 34 -13.38 18.76 8.00
CA LEU A 34 -13.04 18.17 9.30
C LEU A 34 -14.03 17.06 9.71
N ASP A 35 -14.97 16.74 8.84
CA ASP A 35 -15.95 15.70 9.10
C ASP A 35 -15.28 14.33 9.19
N ALA A 36 -15.79 13.52 10.12
CA ALA A 36 -15.35 12.15 10.25
C ALA A 36 -15.84 11.32 9.04
N ARG A 37 -14.97 10.47 8.52
CA ARG A 37 -15.30 9.57 7.42
C ARG A 37 -15.83 8.25 7.95
N ALA A 38 -16.98 7.80 7.45
CA ALA A 38 -17.53 6.50 7.75
C ALA A 38 -16.85 5.41 6.91
N THR A 39 -16.47 4.32 7.55
CA THR A 39 -15.94 3.11 6.93
C THR A 39 -16.42 1.88 7.71
N THR A 40 -16.19 0.70 7.16
CA THR A 40 -16.59 -0.56 7.79
C THR A 40 -15.42 -1.54 7.85
N ALA A 41 -15.44 -2.44 8.84
CA ALA A 41 -14.50 -3.54 8.95
C ALA A 41 -15.21 -4.82 9.39
N SER A 42 -14.79 -5.97 8.87
CA SER A 42 -15.30 -7.27 9.29
C SER A 42 -14.61 -7.72 10.58
N SER A 43 -15.41 -8.08 11.57
CA SER A 43 -14.92 -8.62 12.85
C SER A 43 -14.20 -9.96 12.67
N SER A 44 -14.71 -10.81 11.80
CA SER A 44 -14.07 -12.10 11.47
C SER A 44 -12.73 -11.89 10.76
N TYR A 45 -12.61 -10.87 9.90
CA TYR A 45 -11.36 -10.51 9.27
C TYR A 45 -10.31 -10.06 10.30
N ILE A 46 -10.69 -9.21 11.25
CA ILE A 46 -9.79 -8.77 12.32
C ILE A 46 -9.29 -9.96 13.12
N ASN A 47 -10.19 -10.85 13.56
CA ASN A 47 -9.83 -12.03 14.34
C ASN A 47 -8.96 -13.02 13.56
N SER A 48 -9.31 -13.32 12.31
CA SER A 48 -8.56 -14.28 11.49
C SER A 48 -7.15 -13.80 11.14
N SER A 49 -6.99 -12.50 10.87
CA SER A 49 -5.70 -11.91 10.51
C SER A 49 -4.76 -11.78 11.70
N THR A 50 -5.30 -11.51 12.90
CA THR A 50 -4.50 -11.37 14.13
C THR A 50 -4.33 -12.67 14.91
N GLY A 51 -5.12 -13.69 14.60
CA GLY A 51 -5.17 -14.94 15.37
C GLY A 51 -5.92 -14.82 16.71
N LEU A 52 -6.68 -13.74 16.88
CA LEU A 52 -7.47 -13.48 18.09
C LEU A 52 -8.90 -14.03 17.97
N ALA A 53 -9.60 -14.09 19.10
CA ALA A 53 -11.00 -14.46 19.19
C ALA A 53 -11.74 -13.43 20.06
N LEU A 54 -11.74 -12.17 19.63
CA LEU A 54 -12.35 -11.05 20.34
C LEU A 54 -13.82 -10.89 19.94
N SER A 55 -14.67 -10.49 20.91
CA SER A 55 -16.02 -10.04 20.58
C SER A 55 -16.00 -8.68 19.89
N ARG A 56 -17.08 -8.32 19.19
CA ARG A 56 -17.20 -7.02 18.51
C ARG A 56 -17.07 -5.84 19.50
N GLU A 57 -17.61 -5.97 20.69
CA GLU A 57 -17.51 -4.96 21.73
C GLU A 57 -16.08 -4.76 22.22
N GLN A 58 -15.32 -5.85 22.35
CA GLN A 58 -13.90 -5.78 22.69
C GLN A 58 -13.09 -5.13 21.57
N GLN A 59 -13.35 -5.48 20.30
CA GLN A 59 -12.71 -4.84 19.15
C GLN A 59 -13.03 -3.33 19.11
N CYS A 60 -14.28 -2.93 19.31
CA CYS A 60 -14.66 -1.52 19.39
C CYS A 60 -13.92 -0.78 20.53
N GLY A 61 -13.76 -1.44 21.69
CA GLY A 61 -12.98 -0.89 22.81
C GLY A 61 -11.52 -0.63 22.46
N LEU A 62 -10.88 -1.56 21.73
CA LEU A 62 -9.51 -1.40 21.25
C LEU A 62 -9.39 -0.26 20.22
N LEU A 63 -10.30 -0.20 19.27
CA LEU A 63 -10.31 0.86 18.25
C LEU A 63 -10.53 2.25 18.84
N THR A 64 -11.30 2.34 19.94
CA THR A 64 -11.47 3.61 20.67
C THR A 64 -10.15 4.11 21.27
N GLN A 65 -9.27 3.22 21.72
CA GLN A 65 -7.94 3.59 22.20
C GLN A 65 -7.05 4.17 21.08
N MET A 66 -7.34 3.81 19.83
CA MET A 66 -6.65 4.31 18.64
C MET A 66 -7.31 5.56 18.01
N SER A 67 -8.16 6.24 18.79
CA SER A 67 -8.90 7.45 18.37
C SER A 67 -9.91 7.21 17.25
N LEU A 68 -10.37 5.97 17.06
CA LEU A 68 -11.45 5.62 16.15
C LEU A 68 -12.76 5.46 16.95
N SER A 69 -13.88 5.91 16.37
CA SER A 69 -15.20 5.67 16.97
C SER A 69 -15.85 4.48 16.29
N ALA A 70 -15.79 3.32 16.92
CA ALA A 70 -16.30 2.07 16.39
C ALA A 70 -17.54 1.59 17.15
N LYS A 71 -18.52 1.04 16.42
CA LYS A 71 -19.74 0.41 16.97
C LYS A 71 -20.04 -0.87 16.19
N PRO A 72 -20.63 -1.90 16.86
CA PRO A 72 -21.17 -3.04 16.14
C PRO A 72 -22.28 -2.58 15.19
N SER A 73 -22.23 -3.01 13.94
CA SER A 73 -23.26 -2.66 12.96
C SER A 73 -24.60 -3.31 13.35
N ALA A 74 -25.66 -2.57 13.12
CA ALA A 74 -27.02 -3.09 13.32
C ALA A 74 -27.53 -3.94 12.14
N SER A 75 -26.93 -3.75 10.96
CA SER A 75 -27.35 -4.44 9.73
C SER A 75 -26.70 -5.79 9.53
N ASP A 76 -25.46 -5.98 10.04
CA ASP A 76 -24.70 -7.20 9.84
C ASP A 76 -23.99 -7.61 11.14
N ALA A 77 -24.15 -8.89 11.50
CA ALA A 77 -23.56 -9.45 12.70
C ALA A 77 -22.04 -9.57 12.68
N ASP A 78 -21.39 -9.47 11.52
CA ASP A 78 -19.92 -9.53 11.39
C ASP A 78 -19.28 -8.17 11.15
N VAL A 79 -20.05 -7.11 10.97
CA VAL A 79 -19.53 -5.80 10.58
C VAL A 79 -19.44 -4.85 11.78
N LEU A 80 -18.38 -4.06 11.79
CA LEU A 80 -18.19 -2.89 12.65
C LEU A 80 -18.33 -1.62 11.80
N ASP A 81 -19.15 -0.70 12.26
CA ASP A 81 -19.24 0.65 11.69
C ASP A 81 -18.21 1.54 12.39
N VAL A 82 -17.28 2.09 11.63
CA VAL A 82 -16.15 2.86 12.16
C VAL A 82 -16.15 4.27 11.60
N LEU A 83 -16.10 5.26 12.49
CA LEU A 83 -15.91 6.66 12.12
C LEU A 83 -14.45 7.05 12.33
N VAL A 84 -13.81 7.45 11.25
CA VAL A 84 -12.42 7.84 11.19
C VAL A 84 -12.33 9.37 11.24
N PRO A 85 -11.71 9.95 12.27
CA PRO A 85 -11.59 11.41 12.39
C PRO A 85 -10.62 11.97 11.33
N ALA A 86 -10.72 13.26 11.03
CA ALA A 86 -9.85 13.94 10.09
C ALA A 86 -8.36 13.92 10.49
N THR A 87 -8.05 13.61 11.75
CA THR A 87 -6.68 13.45 12.27
C THR A 87 -6.02 12.14 11.83
N ARG A 88 -6.82 11.15 11.40
CA ARG A 88 -6.37 9.81 10.98
C ARG A 88 -6.57 9.60 9.47
N PRO A 89 -5.74 10.24 8.61
CA PRO A 89 -5.84 10.09 7.16
C PRO A 89 -5.28 8.76 6.63
N ASP A 90 -4.55 8.04 7.47
CA ASP A 90 -3.90 6.76 7.23
C ASP A 90 -4.90 5.60 7.09
N ILE A 91 -6.07 5.68 7.73
CA ILE A 91 -7.09 4.63 7.70
C ILE A 91 -7.88 4.69 6.39
N LEU A 92 -7.53 3.87 5.42
CA LEU A 92 -8.18 3.81 4.10
C LEU A 92 -8.96 2.54 3.86
N HIS A 93 -8.56 1.44 4.50
CA HIS A 93 -9.13 0.10 4.29
C HIS A 93 -9.29 -0.63 5.62
N GLN A 94 -10.05 -1.73 5.62
CA GLN A 94 -10.23 -2.55 6.83
C GLN A 94 -8.92 -3.15 7.37
N CYS A 95 -7.87 -3.29 6.54
CA CYS A 95 -6.57 -3.76 7.02
C CYS A 95 -5.91 -2.75 7.98
N ASP A 96 -6.11 -1.46 7.78
CA ASP A 96 -5.58 -0.42 8.67
C ASP A 96 -6.30 -0.47 10.02
N ILE A 97 -7.62 -0.75 10.00
CA ILE A 97 -8.43 -0.94 11.21
C ILE A 97 -7.98 -2.21 11.97
N MET A 98 -7.67 -3.27 11.25
CA MET A 98 -7.15 -4.51 11.83
C MET A 98 -5.77 -4.27 12.47
N GLU A 99 -4.90 -3.52 11.82
CA GLU A 99 -3.60 -3.15 12.36
C GLU A 99 -3.74 -2.34 13.64
N ASP A 100 -4.61 -1.32 13.66
CA ASP A 100 -4.90 -0.53 14.86
C ASP A 100 -5.43 -1.40 16.01
N ALA A 101 -6.31 -2.34 15.72
CA ALA A 101 -6.82 -3.28 16.74
C ALA A 101 -5.68 -4.15 17.30
N ALA A 102 -4.76 -4.60 16.47
CA ALA A 102 -3.59 -5.38 16.88
C ALA A 102 -2.60 -4.54 17.70
N ILE A 103 -2.38 -3.28 17.33
CA ILE A 103 -1.54 -2.34 18.09
C ILE A 103 -2.12 -2.10 19.48
N ALA A 104 -3.43 -1.81 19.56
CA ALA A 104 -4.12 -1.56 20.82
C ALA A 104 -4.14 -2.80 21.74
N TYR A 105 -4.28 -3.98 21.16
CA TYR A 105 -4.17 -5.25 21.90
C TYR A 105 -2.76 -5.51 22.39
N GLY A 106 -1.75 -5.08 21.66
CA GLY A 106 -0.33 -5.26 21.92
C GLY A 106 0.25 -6.46 21.15
N TYR A 107 1.15 -6.20 20.22
CA TYR A 107 1.80 -7.24 19.41
C TYR A 107 2.50 -8.33 20.23
N ASN A 108 3.03 -7.99 21.41
CA ASN A 108 3.68 -8.97 22.28
C ASN A 108 2.70 -9.97 22.90
N ASN A 109 1.41 -9.62 22.93
CA ASN A 109 0.34 -10.46 23.49
C ASN A 109 -0.35 -11.32 22.43
N LEU A 110 -0.01 -11.14 21.14
CA LEU A 110 -0.60 -11.93 20.07
C LEU A 110 -0.15 -13.40 20.16
N PRO A 111 -1.08 -14.35 20.00
CA PRO A 111 -0.73 -15.78 20.05
C PRO A 111 0.14 -16.15 18.84
N LYS A 112 1.26 -16.79 19.09
CA LYS A 112 2.14 -17.32 18.05
C LYS A 112 1.78 -18.78 17.79
N SER A 113 1.37 -19.09 16.57
CA SER A 113 1.06 -20.45 16.14
C SER A 113 1.94 -20.87 14.98
N MET A 114 2.29 -22.14 14.91
CA MET A 114 2.94 -22.69 13.73
C MET A 114 1.89 -22.90 12.64
N PRO A 115 2.22 -22.56 11.37
CA PRO A 115 1.29 -22.81 10.27
C PRO A 115 1.00 -24.31 10.15
N THR A 116 -0.23 -24.65 9.77
CA THR A 116 -0.68 -26.04 9.60
C THR A 116 -0.08 -26.72 8.37
N THR A 117 0.42 -25.91 7.43
CA THR A 117 1.04 -26.39 6.19
C THR A 117 2.54 -26.04 6.20
N ASN A 118 3.37 -26.99 5.83
CA ASN A 118 4.79 -26.76 5.65
C ASN A 118 5.04 -25.98 4.36
N THR A 119 5.90 -24.98 4.44
CA THR A 119 6.41 -24.31 3.24
C THR A 119 7.38 -25.25 2.52
N VAL A 120 7.08 -25.54 1.25
CA VAL A 120 8.05 -26.24 0.40
C VAL A 120 9.03 -25.21 -0.12
N ALA A 121 10.24 -25.18 0.44
CA ALA A 121 11.32 -24.31 -0.01
C ALA A 121 11.84 -24.78 -1.38
N LYS A 122 11.13 -24.38 -2.45
CA LYS A 122 11.49 -24.68 -3.83
C LYS A 122 11.73 -23.37 -4.57
N ALA A 123 12.88 -23.27 -5.22
CA ALA A 123 13.18 -22.12 -6.06
C ALA A 123 12.18 -22.01 -7.21
N HIS A 124 11.72 -20.79 -7.49
CA HIS A 124 10.92 -20.55 -8.68
C HIS A 124 11.69 -20.93 -9.95
N PRO A 125 11.06 -21.65 -10.89
CA PRO A 125 11.74 -22.11 -12.13
C PRO A 125 12.41 -20.98 -12.90
N VAL A 126 11.76 -19.82 -13.00
CA VAL A 126 12.31 -18.63 -13.68
C VAL A 126 13.57 -18.11 -12.98
N ASN A 127 13.58 -18.05 -11.66
CA ASN A 127 14.76 -17.61 -10.91
C ASN A 127 15.93 -18.59 -11.08
N LYS A 128 15.63 -19.90 -11.03
CA LYS A 128 16.65 -20.92 -11.28
C LYS A 128 17.22 -20.83 -12.71
N LEU A 129 16.35 -20.59 -13.71
CA LEU A 129 16.79 -20.39 -15.09
C LEU A 129 17.69 -19.14 -15.19
N SER A 130 17.29 -18.02 -14.54
CA SER A 130 18.09 -16.80 -14.52
C SER A 130 19.47 -17.02 -13.94
N ASP A 131 19.58 -17.79 -12.86
CA ASP A 131 20.86 -18.14 -12.26
C ASP A 131 21.75 -18.97 -13.18
N LEU A 132 21.17 -19.88 -13.92
CA LEU A 132 21.89 -20.70 -14.92
C LEU A 132 22.38 -19.83 -16.07
N VAL A 133 21.50 -19.03 -16.67
CA VAL A 133 21.84 -18.13 -17.78
C VAL A 133 22.89 -17.11 -17.35
N ARG A 134 22.81 -16.56 -16.14
CA ARG A 134 23.82 -15.64 -15.58
C ARG A 134 25.21 -16.25 -15.61
N LYS A 135 25.34 -17.49 -15.17
CA LYS A 135 26.61 -18.20 -15.15
C LYS A 135 27.16 -18.43 -16.55
N GLU A 136 26.32 -18.91 -17.47
CA GLU A 136 26.72 -19.15 -18.86
C GLU A 136 27.16 -17.85 -19.55
N CYS A 137 26.43 -16.77 -19.37
CA CYS A 137 26.80 -15.46 -19.89
C CYS A 137 28.12 -14.98 -19.31
N ALA A 138 28.36 -15.13 -18.00
CA ALA A 138 29.61 -14.74 -17.37
C ALA A 138 30.81 -15.56 -17.92
N MET A 139 30.65 -16.84 -18.14
CA MET A 139 31.67 -17.71 -18.73
C MET A 139 31.93 -17.35 -20.21
N ALA A 140 30.97 -16.81 -20.92
CA ALA A 140 31.11 -16.30 -22.27
C ALA A 140 31.70 -14.87 -22.32
N GLY A 141 32.09 -14.29 -21.19
CA GLY A 141 32.74 -12.97 -21.09
C GLY A 141 31.76 -11.79 -20.97
N TRP A 142 30.49 -12.05 -20.66
CA TRP A 142 29.50 -10.99 -20.43
C TRP A 142 29.49 -10.57 -18.96
N THR A 143 29.29 -9.27 -18.72
CA THR A 143 29.12 -8.73 -17.37
C THR A 143 27.67 -8.42 -17.12
N GLU A 144 27.10 -8.94 -16.04
CA GLU A 144 25.76 -8.59 -15.60
C GLU A 144 25.73 -7.13 -15.12
N ALA A 145 24.75 -6.36 -15.56
CA ALA A 145 24.54 -4.99 -15.15
C ALA A 145 23.07 -4.78 -14.75
N LEU A 146 22.83 -3.99 -13.73
CA LEU A 146 21.50 -3.55 -13.30
C LEU A 146 21.35 -2.04 -13.57
N PRO A 147 21.04 -1.65 -14.82
CA PRO A 147 20.88 -0.25 -15.19
C PRO A 147 19.57 0.32 -14.64
N LEU A 148 19.41 1.65 -14.71
CA LEU A 148 18.14 2.30 -14.46
C LEU A 148 17.08 1.81 -15.46
N ILE A 149 15.86 1.59 -14.97
CA ILE A 149 14.75 1.06 -15.79
C ILE A 149 14.25 2.11 -16.77
N LEU A 150 14.16 3.37 -16.32
CA LEU A 150 13.73 4.50 -17.15
C LEU A 150 14.95 5.17 -17.76
N VAL A 151 15.03 5.13 -19.07
CA VAL A 151 16.12 5.74 -19.87
C VAL A 151 15.52 6.50 -21.06
N SER A 152 16.23 7.51 -21.55
CA SER A 152 15.80 8.24 -22.73
C SER A 152 15.99 7.40 -24.00
N ASP A 153 15.15 7.63 -25.00
CA ASP A 153 15.26 6.96 -26.31
C ASP A 153 16.62 7.19 -26.97
N SER A 154 17.21 8.38 -26.78
CA SER A 154 18.54 8.70 -27.28
C SER A 154 19.64 7.84 -26.66
N LEU A 155 19.53 7.52 -25.36
CA LEU A 155 20.48 6.64 -24.68
C LEU A 155 20.35 5.19 -25.19
N VAL A 156 19.13 4.72 -25.40
CA VAL A 156 18.88 3.39 -25.97
C VAL A 156 19.46 3.29 -27.39
N ALA A 157 19.24 4.31 -28.24
CA ALA A 157 19.79 4.37 -29.60
C ALA A 157 21.32 4.39 -29.58
N PHE A 158 21.95 5.17 -28.72
CA PHE A 158 23.40 5.22 -28.54
C PHE A 158 23.98 3.86 -28.13
N LEU A 159 23.40 3.22 -27.11
CA LEU A 159 23.87 1.89 -26.65
C LEU A 159 23.70 0.81 -27.71
N THR A 160 22.59 0.82 -28.46
CA THR A 160 22.35 -0.15 -29.55
C THR A 160 23.29 0.08 -30.74
N CYS A 161 23.64 1.33 -31.07
CA CYS A 161 24.64 1.63 -32.09
C CYS A 161 26.03 1.15 -31.67
N GLN A 162 26.45 1.42 -30.44
CA GLN A 162 27.75 0.96 -29.91
C GLN A 162 27.86 -0.57 -29.88
N LEU A 163 26.78 -1.27 -29.54
CA LEU A 163 26.72 -2.73 -29.61
C LEU A 163 26.79 -3.25 -31.04
N ARG A 164 26.19 -2.52 -32.00
CA ARG A 164 26.18 -2.90 -33.42
C ARG A 164 27.56 -2.76 -34.05
N GLU A 165 28.33 -1.77 -33.68
CA GLU A 165 29.71 -1.58 -34.16
C GLU A 165 30.69 -2.62 -33.60
N ARG A 166 30.40 -3.20 -32.43
CA ARG A 166 31.23 -4.25 -31.81
C ARG A 166 30.88 -5.66 -32.22
N THR A 167 29.74 -5.87 -32.88
CA THR A 167 29.23 -7.19 -33.22
C THR A 167 28.90 -7.30 -34.70
N ASP A 168 29.93 -7.32 -35.56
CA ASP A 168 29.75 -7.62 -37.01
C ASP A 168 29.14 -9.02 -37.26
N ASN A 169 28.78 -9.78 -36.24
CA ASN A 169 28.26 -11.12 -36.34
C ASN A 169 27.06 -11.48 -35.44
N VAL A 170 26.38 -10.53 -34.82
CA VAL A 170 25.17 -10.84 -34.02
C VAL A 170 23.93 -10.24 -34.66
N THR A 171 23.05 -11.11 -35.17
CA THR A 171 21.75 -10.74 -35.70
C THR A 171 20.87 -10.27 -34.54
N VAL A 172 20.69 -8.96 -34.41
CA VAL A 172 19.72 -8.39 -33.48
C VAL A 172 18.33 -8.69 -34.00
N LEU A 173 17.56 -9.47 -33.24
CA LEU A 173 16.17 -9.74 -33.56
C LEU A 173 15.38 -8.42 -33.63
N PRO A 174 14.54 -8.22 -34.67
CA PRO A 174 13.77 -7.00 -34.82
C PRO A 174 12.81 -6.83 -33.64
N ARG A 175 12.76 -5.60 -33.11
CA ARG A 175 11.79 -5.16 -32.12
C ARG A 175 10.39 -5.62 -32.51
N ARG A 176 9.78 -6.51 -31.75
CA ARG A 176 8.32 -6.64 -31.78
C ARG A 176 7.77 -5.42 -31.06
N GLU A 177 7.17 -4.51 -31.79
CA GLU A 177 6.36 -3.45 -31.21
C GLU A 177 5.24 -4.10 -30.41
N LEU A 178 5.32 -3.98 -29.08
CA LEU A 178 4.18 -4.22 -28.20
C LEU A 178 3.18 -3.08 -28.43
N GLN A 179 2.25 -3.31 -29.36
CA GLN A 179 1.08 -2.44 -29.47
C GLN A 179 0.23 -2.67 -28.23
N VAL A 180 0.29 -1.72 -27.30
CA VAL A 180 -0.68 -1.61 -26.20
C VAL A 180 -1.98 -1.11 -26.80
N PRO A 181 -3.11 -1.84 -26.67
CA PRO A 181 -4.42 -1.32 -27.10
C PRO A 181 -4.70 -0.01 -26.35
N LYS A 182 -5.03 1.03 -27.10
CA LYS A 182 -5.55 2.27 -26.51
C LYS A 182 -6.91 1.98 -25.87
N PRO A 183 -7.22 2.61 -24.69
CA PRO A 183 -8.49 2.47 -24.03
C PRO A 183 -9.67 3.01 -24.86
#